data_cee5fe418fd074adae58219394348b43
#
_entry.id   cee5fe418fd074adae58219394348b43
#
_cell.length_a   1.000
_cell.length_b   1.000
_cell.length_c   1.000
_cell.angle_alpha   90.00
_cell.angle_beta   90.00
_cell.angle_gamma   90.00
#
_symmetry.space_group_name_H-M   'P 1'
#
loop_
_entity.id
_entity.type
_entity.pdbx_description
1 polymer ?
#
loop_
_entity_poly.entity_id
_entity_poly.type
_entity_poly.pdbx_seq_one_letter_code
_entity_poly.pdbx_strand_id
1 'polypeptide(L)'
;KYLPVKKNECILQLATEGHVVQSEISFLTRTPSMVILETLEPTILLSLTYDKMEEALDKFPKGERLGRLILAGMFIKKDENRYNRLAKSTRERFFEYIDHHSHMLQRVPQKYLASYLQIKPETFSRLKALMVKRKK
;
A
#
# COMPACT_ATOMS: atom_id res chain seq x y z
N LYS A 1 5.64 3.09 5.44
CA LYS A 1 5.74 4.38 6.14
C LYS A 1 6.85 5.19 5.51
N TYR A 2 6.56 6.37 5.03
CA TYR A 2 7.53 7.30 4.45
C TYR A 2 8.00 8.27 5.55
N LEU A 3 9.29 8.49 5.69
CA LEU A 3 9.83 9.55 6.53
C LEU A 3 10.17 10.75 5.63
N PRO A 4 9.33 11.76 5.52
CA PRO A 4 9.73 12.99 4.89
C PRO A 4 10.73 13.72 5.80
N VAL A 5 11.63 14.46 5.21
CA VAL A 5 12.67 15.25 5.88
C VAL A 5 12.10 16.28 6.88
N LYS A 6 10.78 16.46 6.96
CA LYS A 6 10.07 17.33 7.91
C LYS A 6 8.80 16.69 8.45
N LYS A 7 8.85 16.29 9.71
CA LYS A 7 7.79 16.17 10.73
C LYS A 7 6.49 15.36 10.47
N ASN A 8 6.11 14.91 9.30
CA ASN A 8 4.86 14.18 9.10
C ASN A 8 5.11 12.82 8.43
N GLU A 9 4.89 11.75 9.17
CA GLU A 9 4.89 10.41 8.61
C GLU A 9 3.73 10.23 7.64
N CYS A 10 4.00 9.71 6.45
CA CYS A 10 3.00 9.42 5.44
C CYS A 10 2.92 7.92 5.19
N ILE A 11 1.74 7.36 5.20
CA ILE A 11 1.52 5.96 4.85
C ILE A 11 1.39 5.84 3.34
N LEU A 12 2.33 5.13 2.73
CA LEU A 12 2.33 4.88 1.28
C LEU A 12 1.47 3.68 0.93
N GLN A 13 1.53 2.63 1.76
CA GLN A 13 0.86 1.37 1.52
C GLN A 13 0.38 0.78 2.83
N LEU A 14 -0.78 0.15 2.80
CA LEU A 14 -1.27 -0.78 3.81
C LEU A 14 -1.37 -2.15 3.12
N ALA A 15 -0.86 -3.17 3.79
CA ALA A 15 -0.85 -4.52 3.25
C ALA A 15 -1.43 -5.48 4.28
N THR A 16 -2.04 -6.52 3.78
CA THR A 16 -2.56 -7.66 4.54
C THR A 16 -1.91 -8.95 4.03
N GLU A 17 -2.38 -10.07 4.50
CA GLU A 17 -1.89 -11.38 4.12
C GLU A 17 -1.87 -11.57 2.60
N GLY A 18 -0.85 -12.25 2.09
CA GLY A 18 -0.69 -12.52 0.65
C GLY A 18 -0.20 -11.33 -0.19
N HIS A 19 0.09 -10.17 0.43
CA HIS A 19 0.63 -9.02 -0.29
C HIS A 19 2.16 -9.00 -0.25
N VAL A 20 2.75 -8.56 -1.36
CA VAL A 20 4.17 -8.21 -1.43
C VAL A 20 4.34 -6.75 -0.98
N VAL A 21 5.29 -6.52 -0.09
CA VAL A 21 5.64 -5.19 0.40
C VAL A 21 7.14 -4.97 0.22
N GLN A 22 7.49 -3.86 -0.39
CA GLN A 22 8.89 -3.48 -0.63
C GLN A 22 9.02 -2.00 -0.90
N SER A 23 10.25 -1.49 -0.82
CA SER A 23 10.64 -0.23 -1.45
C SER A 23 11.16 -0.54 -2.84
N GLU A 24 10.40 -0.29 -3.88
CA GLU A 24 10.76 -0.62 -5.26
C GLU A 24 12.09 0.03 -5.65
N ILE A 25 12.30 1.30 -5.28
CA ILE A 25 13.54 2.02 -5.55
C ILE A 25 14.71 1.28 -4.88
N SER A 26 14.62 1.05 -3.56
CA SER A 26 15.69 0.38 -2.81
C SER A 26 15.97 -1.03 -3.35
N PHE A 27 14.93 -1.79 -3.64
CA PHE A 27 15.05 -3.17 -4.10
C PHE A 27 15.73 -3.24 -5.48
N LEU A 28 15.30 -2.41 -6.43
CA LEU A 28 15.82 -2.44 -7.82
C LEU A 28 17.17 -1.74 -7.96
N THR A 29 17.41 -0.66 -7.21
CA THR A 29 18.68 0.09 -7.31
C THR A 29 19.72 -0.36 -6.29
N ARG A 30 19.36 -1.26 -5.36
CA ARG A 30 20.23 -1.74 -4.27
C ARG A 30 20.74 -0.60 -3.37
N THR A 31 19.98 0.48 -3.26
CA THR A 31 20.33 1.62 -2.39
C THR A 31 19.54 1.56 -1.08
N PRO A 32 19.99 2.22 -0.02
CA PRO A 32 19.23 2.29 1.24
C PRO A 32 17.80 2.79 1.03
N SER A 33 16.85 2.17 1.73
CA SER A 33 15.44 2.51 1.61
C SER A 33 15.11 3.82 2.33
N MET A 34 14.32 4.66 1.69
CA MET A 34 13.69 5.83 2.31
C MET A 34 12.34 5.48 2.97
N VAL A 35 11.93 4.21 2.91
CA VAL A 35 10.65 3.72 3.46
C VAL A 35 10.92 2.80 4.63
N ILE A 36 10.10 2.88 5.66
CA ILE A 36 10.10 1.96 6.78
C ILE A 36 8.93 0.98 6.60
N LEU A 37 9.18 -0.30 6.78
CA LEU A 37 8.14 -1.31 6.93
C LEU A 37 7.87 -1.51 8.42
N GLU A 38 6.60 -1.43 8.81
CA GLU A 38 6.17 -1.58 10.19
C GLU A 38 4.97 -2.52 10.25
N THR A 39 5.04 -3.56 11.05
CA THR A 39 3.90 -4.44 11.33
C THR A 39 3.03 -3.80 12.41
N LEU A 40 1.71 -3.86 12.24
CA LEU A 40 0.74 -3.29 13.20
C LEU A 40 0.20 -4.36 14.15
N GLU A 41 0.50 -5.62 13.89
CA GLU A 41 0.10 -6.80 14.66
C GLU A 41 1.17 -7.90 14.50
N PRO A 42 1.18 -8.95 15.34
CA PRO A 42 2.09 -10.09 15.17
C PRO A 42 1.98 -10.66 13.76
N THR A 43 3.12 -10.73 13.05
CA THR A 43 3.13 -11.03 11.61
C THR A 43 4.29 -11.95 11.27
N ILE A 44 4.04 -12.94 10.41
CA ILE A 44 5.08 -13.78 9.81
C ILE A 44 5.36 -13.23 8.41
N LEU A 45 6.63 -12.95 8.12
CA LEU A 45 7.09 -12.44 6.85
C LEU A 45 8.04 -13.43 6.17
N LEU A 46 7.87 -13.61 4.87
CA LEU A 46 8.87 -14.23 4.01
C LEU A 46 9.64 -13.11 3.31
N SER A 47 10.96 -13.16 3.41
CA SER A 47 11.82 -12.17 2.76
C SER A 47 12.59 -12.79 1.60
N LEU A 48 12.74 -12.03 0.52
CA LEU A 48 13.50 -12.41 -0.65
C LEU A 48 14.45 -11.27 -1.01
N THR A 49 15.74 -11.56 -1.12
CA THR A 49 16.71 -10.56 -1.59
C THR A 49 16.67 -10.45 -3.11
N TYR A 50 17.17 -9.33 -3.64
CA TYR A 50 17.26 -9.13 -5.09
C TYR A 50 18.03 -10.26 -5.77
N ASP A 51 19.22 -10.61 -5.25
CA ASP A 51 20.06 -11.64 -5.85
C ASP A 51 19.39 -13.02 -5.86
N LYS A 52 18.65 -13.35 -4.80
CA LYS A 52 17.87 -14.59 -4.75
C LYS A 52 16.67 -14.58 -5.70
N MET A 53 16.09 -13.42 -5.94
CA MET A 53 15.03 -13.28 -6.95
C MET A 53 15.59 -13.51 -8.35
N GLU A 54 16.70 -12.87 -8.71
CA GLU A 54 17.38 -13.08 -10.00
C GLU A 54 17.74 -14.56 -10.19
N GLU A 55 18.41 -15.18 -9.21
CA GLU A 55 18.76 -16.61 -9.24
C GLU A 55 17.52 -17.49 -9.45
N ALA A 56 16.39 -17.16 -8.82
CA ALA A 56 15.16 -17.93 -8.99
C ALA A 56 14.56 -17.75 -10.39
N LEU A 57 14.57 -16.52 -10.92
CA LEU A 57 14.06 -16.24 -12.27
C LEU A 57 14.89 -16.93 -13.36
N ASP A 58 16.22 -16.94 -13.21
CA ASP A 58 17.13 -17.60 -14.13
C ASP A 58 16.93 -19.12 -14.19
N LYS A 59 16.60 -19.74 -13.06
CA LYS A 59 16.34 -21.18 -12.97
C LYS A 59 15.02 -21.62 -13.60
N PHE A 60 14.11 -20.70 -13.82
CA PHE A 60 12.80 -21.01 -14.41
C PHE A 60 12.80 -20.73 -15.91
N PRO A 61 12.40 -21.70 -16.77
CA PRO A 61 12.35 -21.51 -18.22
C PRO A 61 11.49 -20.33 -18.70
N LYS A 62 10.61 -19.82 -17.83
CA LYS A 62 9.73 -18.66 -18.09
C LYS A 62 9.95 -17.54 -17.07
N GLY A 63 11.10 -17.53 -16.38
CA GLY A 63 11.41 -16.59 -15.31
C GLY A 63 11.33 -15.13 -15.76
N GLU A 64 11.99 -14.78 -16.87
CA GLU A 64 11.93 -13.42 -17.44
C GLU A 64 10.50 -12.98 -17.75
N ARG A 65 9.69 -13.89 -18.32
CA ARG A 65 8.27 -13.58 -18.58
C ARG A 65 7.51 -13.31 -17.29
N LEU A 66 7.75 -14.10 -16.25
CA LEU A 66 7.15 -13.93 -14.94
C LEU A 66 7.56 -12.59 -14.32
N GLY A 67 8.86 -12.28 -14.31
CA GLY A 67 9.38 -11.00 -13.81
C GLY A 67 8.76 -9.81 -14.51
N ARG A 68 8.67 -9.83 -15.84
CA ARG A 68 8.03 -8.79 -16.64
C ARG A 68 6.54 -8.63 -16.31
N LEU A 69 5.81 -9.72 -16.12
CA LEU A 69 4.38 -9.65 -15.76
C LEU A 69 4.17 -9.08 -14.36
N ILE A 70 5.03 -9.43 -13.40
CA ILE A 70 4.98 -8.86 -12.04
C ILE A 70 5.23 -7.36 -12.11
N LEU A 71 6.27 -6.91 -12.79
CA LEU A 71 6.59 -5.48 -12.94
C LEU A 71 5.47 -4.72 -13.65
N ALA A 72 4.90 -5.28 -14.72
CA ALA A 72 3.77 -4.69 -15.43
C ALA A 72 2.55 -4.53 -14.51
N GLY A 73 2.22 -5.57 -13.73
CA GLY A 73 1.11 -5.51 -12.76
C GLY A 73 1.32 -4.45 -11.68
N MET A 74 2.55 -4.34 -11.16
CA MET A 74 2.90 -3.30 -10.19
C MET A 74 2.77 -1.90 -10.80
N PHE A 75 3.22 -1.71 -12.04
CA PHE A 75 3.12 -0.43 -12.74
C PHE A 75 1.66 -0.03 -12.98
N ILE A 76 0.82 -0.94 -13.49
CA ILE A 76 -0.61 -0.72 -13.70
C ILE A 76 -1.27 -0.29 -12.39
N LYS A 77 -1.08 -1.05 -11.31
CA LYS A 77 -1.65 -0.73 -10.00
C LYS A 77 -1.21 0.63 -9.47
N LYS A 78 0.03 1.01 -9.73
CA LYS A 78 0.58 2.31 -9.32
C LYS A 78 -0.06 3.45 -10.10
N ASP A 79 -0.28 3.28 -11.40
CA ASP A 79 -0.92 4.27 -12.27
C ASP A 79 -2.43 4.40 -11.98
N GLU A 80 -3.14 3.29 -11.76
CA GLU A 80 -4.54 3.29 -11.29
C GLU A 80 -4.70 4.07 -9.98
N ASN A 81 -3.81 3.84 -9.01
CA ASN A 81 -3.82 4.57 -7.74
C ASN A 81 -3.58 6.07 -7.93
N ARG A 82 -2.70 6.44 -8.86
CA ARG A 82 -2.44 7.83 -9.23
C ARG A 82 -3.67 8.45 -9.88
N TYR A 83 -4.27 7.78 -10.87
CA TYR A 83 -5.49 8.22 -11.53
C TYR A 83 -6.64 8.42 -10.54
N ASN A 84 -6.89 7.44 -9.68
CA ASN A 84 -7.93 7.51 -8.66
C ASN A 84 -7.75 8.72 -7.71
N ARG A 85 -6.51 9.06 -7.38
CA ARG A 85 -6.22 10.25 -6.56
C ARG A 85 -6.52 11.56 -7.27
N LEU A 86 -6.34 11.62 -8.57
CA LEU A 86 -6.57 12.83 -9.38
C LEU A 86 -8.02 12.98 -9.80
N ALA A 87 -8.70 11.87 -10.15
CA ALA A 87 -10.04 11.87 -10.73
C ALA A 87 -11.16 11.85 -9.70
N LYS A 88 -10.90 11.29 -8.50
CA LYS A 88 -11.94 11.09 -7.47
C LYS A 88 -11.82 12.09 -6.34
N SER A 89 -12.97 12.57 -5.85
CA SER A 89 -13.06 13.36 -4.63
C SER A 89 -12.60 12.56 -3.40
N THR A 90 -12.24 13.24 -2.34
CA THR A 90 -11.90 12.63 -1.04
C THR A 90 -12.99 11.69 -0.53
N ARG A 91 -14.26 12.10 -0.72
CA ARG A 91 -15.42 11.32 -0.28
C ARG A 91 -15.55 10.01 -1.07
N GLU A 92 -15.43 10.07 -2.38
CA GLU A 92 -15.50 8.88 -3.25
C GLU A 92 -14.37 7.89 -2.94
N ARG A 93 -13.14 8.37 -2.81
CA ARG A 93 -11.99 7.52 -2.44
C ARG A 93 -12.17 6.83 -1.09
N PHE A 94 -12.73 7.57 -0.11
CA PHE A 94 -12.99 7.01 1.22
C PHE A 94 -14.01 5.87 1.14
N PHE A 95 -15.18 6.10 0.52
CA PHE A 95 -16.22 5.08 0.46
C PHE A 95 -15.80 3.88 -0.38
N GLU A 96 -15.18 4.08 -1.52
CA GLU A 96 -14.65 3.00 -2.35
C GLU A 96 -13.62 2.15 -1.59
N TYR A 97 -12.68 2.78 -0.88
CA TYR A 97 -11.71 2.06 -0.08
C TYR A 97 -12.39 1.22 1.02
N ILE A 98 -13.34 1.78 1.74
CA ILE A 98 -14.03 1.09 2.82
C ILE A 98 -14.94 -0.03 2.30
N ASP A 99 -15.60 0.17 1.17
CA ASP A 99 -16.46 -0.85 0.57
C ASP A 99 -15.66 -2.12 0.19
N HIS A 100 -14.40 -1.94 -0.27
CA HIS A 100 -13.51 -3.06 -0.62
C HIS A 100 -12.65 -3.57 0.54
N HIS A 101 -12.41 -2.74 1.56
CA HIS A 101 -11.46 -3.03 2.65
C HIS A 101 -12.06 -2.76 4.05
N SER A 102 -13.33 -3.12 4.27
CA SER A 102 -14.03 -2.84 5.52
C SER A 102 -13.33 -3.45 6.76
N HIS A 103 -12.69 -4.61 6.61
CA HIS A 103 -11.91 -5.27 7.66
C HIS A 103 -10.74 -4.41 8.17
N MET A 104 -10.18 -3.53 7.35
CA MET A 104 -9.09 -2.64 7.74
C MET A 104 -9.51 -1.62 8.80
N LEU A 105 -10.80 -1.28 8.88
CA LEU A 105 -11.30 -0.38 9.94
C LEU A 105 -11.16 -0.94 11.35
N GLN A 106 -11.06 -2.25 11.49
CA GLN A 106 -10.90 -2.93 12.78
C GLN A 106 -9.44 -3.23 13.10
N ARG A 107 -8.60 -3.48 12.07
CA ARG A 107 -7.21 -3.89 12.20
C ARG A 107 -6.22 -2.70 12.20
N VAL A 108 -6.57 -1.59 11.56
CA VAL A 108 -5.66 -0.46 11.36
C VAL A 108 -6.14 0.76 12.13
N PRO A 109 -5.29 1.40 12.94
CA PRO A 109 -5.62 2.66 13.61
C PRO A 109 -6.07 3.74 12.61
N GLN A 110 -7.13 4.47 12.96
CA GLN A 110 -7.74 5.45 12.05
C GLN A 110 -6.76 6.51 11.54
N LYS A 111 -5.77 6.90 12.35
CA LYS A 111 -4.72 7.84 11.96
C LYS A 111 -3.91 7.34 10.75
N TYR A 112 -3.64 6.03 10.66
CA TYR A 112 -2.92 5.43 9.53
C TYR A 112 -3.81 5.33 8.29
N LEU A 113 -5.08 4.98 8.45
CA LEU A 113 -6.05 4.98 7.35
C LEU A 113 -6.26 6.40 6.79
N ALA A 114 -6.38 7.40 7.65
CA ALA A 114 -6.48 8.80 7.23
C ALA A 114 -5.22 9.24 6.46
N SER A 115 -4.02 8.90 6.97
CA SER A 115 -2.76 9.19 6.30
C SER A 115 -2.66 8.49 4.94
N TYR A 116 -3.02 7.21 4.86
CA TYR A 116 -3.03 6.44 3.60
C TYR A 116 -3.97 7.05 2.56
N LEU A 117 -5.16 7.47 2.97
CA LEU A 117 -6.15 8.12 2.11
C LEU A 117 -5.82 9.60 1.83
N GLN A 118 -4.75 10.13 2.46
CA GLN A 118 -4.32 11.53 2.36
C GLN A 118 -5.44 12.51 2.75
N ILE A 119 -6.12 12.22 3.86
CA ILE A 119 -7.14 13.07 4.44
C ILE A 119 -6.82 13.40 5.90
N LYS A 120 -7.37 14.50 6.40
CA LYS A 120 -7.23 14.85 7.81
C LYS A 120 -7.99 13.85 8.70
N PRO A 121 -7.51 13.53 9.90
CA PRO A 121 -8.20 12.64 10.83
C PRO A 121 -9.64 13.05 11.14
N GLU A 122 -9.89 14.34 11.25
CA GLU A 122 -11.23 14.89 11.50
C GLU A 122 -12.17 14.61 10.31
N THR A 123 -11.65 14.74 9.08
CA THR A 123 -12.39 14.40 7.86
C THR A 123 -12.71 12.92 7.81
N PHE A 124 -11.74 12.07 8.17
CA PHE A 124 -11.94 10.61 8.26
C PHE A 124 -13.05 10.26 9.25
N SER A 125 -13.01 10.82 10.46
CA SER A 125 -14.03 10.59 11.50
C SER A 125 -15.43 11.02 11.04
N ARG A 126 -15.54 12.16 10.37
CA ARG A 126 -16.81 12.66 9.82
C ARG A 126 -17.35 11.72 8.72
N LEU A 127 -16.50 11.26 7.80
CA LEU A 127 -16.92 10.34 6.74
C LEU A 127 -17.31 8.97 7.30
N LYS A 128 -16.61 8.49 8.34
CA LYS A 128 -16.97 7.25 9.05
C LYS A 128 -18.36 7.35 9.71
N ALA A 129 -18.69 8.48 10.31
CA ALA A 129 -20.03 8.70 10.88
C ALA A 129 -21.14 8.67 9.81
N LEU A 130 -20.87 9.20 8.60
CA LEU A 130 -21.80 9.10 7.47
C LEU A 130 -22.00 7.68 6.98
N MET A 131 -20.96 6.83 7.05
CA MET A 131 -21.05 5.42 6.69
C MET A 131 -22.08 4.66 7.54
N VAL A 132 -22.11 4.92 8.84
CA VAL A 132 -23.09 4.30 9.78
C VAL A 132 -24.52 4.68 9.41
N LYS A 133 -24.75 5.93 8.98
CA LYS A 133 -26.05 6.41 8.52
C LYS A 133 -26.50 5.82 7.18
N ARG A 134 -25.56 5.42 6.32
CA ARG A 134 -25.84 4.83 4.99
C ARG A 134 -26.28 3.36 5.07
N LYS A 135 -25.94 2.66 6.16
CA LYS A 135 -26.28 1.25 6.39
C LYS A 135 -27.62 1.05 7.13
N LYS A 136 -28.27 2.13 7.56
CA LYS A 136 -29.65 2.16 8.08
C LYS A 136 -30.62 2.57 6.96
#